data_4aa5f217c760623978b6501b3dcd2c07
#
_entry.id   4aa5f217c760623978b6501b3dcd2c07
#
_cell.length_a   1.000
_cell.length_b   1.000
_cell.length_c   1.000
_cell.angle_alpha   90.00
_cell.angle_beta   90.00
_cell.angle_gamma   90.00
#
_symmetry.space_group_name_H-M   'P 1'
#
loop_
_entity.id
_entity.type
_entity.pdbx_description
1 polymer ?
#
loop_
_entity_poly.entity_id
_entity_poly.type
_entity_poly.pdbx_seq_one_letter_code
_entity_poly.pdbx_strand_id
1 'polypeptide(L)'
;MCRVLYQKHLAWFQATERQRLMIAANRIGKTQAGAYETTAHLTGQYPHWWKGRRYEEPVSWWAAGDTSKTARDIIQLELLGPMNAIGTGFLPRHVIEHFSRKPGVPDGVETIWIKHVEKQHGAPCISELGLKSYDQRRESFQGTKKHGIWLDEEPPEDIHVECLLRTAATDDFQGGTLMLTFTPLQGMTPLVLSFLPGGQMPTHG
;
A
#
# COMPACT_ATOMS: atom_id res chain seq x y z
N MET A 1 -15.65 11.10 -12.32
CA MET A 1 -14.71 11.15 -13.46
C MET A 1 -14.29 9.71 -13.76
N CYS A 2 -14.63 9.16 -14.91
CA CYS A 2 -14.23 7.80 -15.28
C CYS A 2 -12.74 7.85 -15.68
N ARG A 3 -11.84 7.40 -14.81
CA ARG A 3 -10.41 7.29 -15.15
C ARG A 3 -10.24 6.07 -16.05
N VAL A 4 -9.68 6.25 -17.23
CA VAL A 4 -9.30 5.15 -18.11
C VAL A 4 -8.12 4.43 -17.46
N LEU A 5 -8.31 3.15 -17.14
CA LEU A 5 -7.21 2.33 -16.60
C LEU A 5 -6.27 1.95 -17.75
N TYR A 6 -4.98 2.23 -17.56
CA TYR A 6 -3.96 1.71 -18.46
C TYR A 6 -3.87 0.17 -18.33
N GLN A 7 -3.57 -0.52 -19.42
CA GLN A 7 -3.46 -2.00 -19.43
C GLN A 7 -2.49 -2.53 -18.36
N LYS A 8 -1.37 -1.85 -18.14
CA LYS A 8 -0.38 -2.24 -17.11
C LYS A 8 -0.95 -2.09 -15.68
N HIS A 9 -1.76 -1.06 -15.42
CA HIS A 9 -2.46 -0.93 -14.13
C HIS A 9 -3.51 -2.01 -13.95
N LEU A 10 -4.25 -2.35 -15.02
CA LEU A 10 -5.23 -3.43 -14.96
C LEU A 10 -4.55 -4.78 -14.66
N ALA A 11 -3.43 -5.08 -15.32
CA ALA A 11 -2.63 -6.28 -15.04
C ALA A 11 -2.15 -6.31 -13.58
N TRP A 12 -1.70 -5.17 -13.06
CA TRP A 12 -1.33 -5.02 -11.65
C TRP A 12 -2.47 -5.38 -10.70
N PHE A 13 -3.67 -4.83 -10.90
CA PHE A 13 -4.84 -5.07 -10.05
C PHE A 13 -5.42 -6.49 -10.20
N GLN A 14 -5.12 -7.18 -11.27
CA GLN A 14 -5.54 -8.57 -11.50
C GLN A 14 -4.54 -9.61 -11.02
N ALA A 15 -3.33 -9.18 -10.66
CA ALA A 15 -2.28 -10.05 -10.16
C ALA A 15 -2.65 -10.62 -8.78
N THR A 16 -2.31 -11.90 -8.57
CA THR A 16 -2.61 -12.65 -7.33
C THR A 16 -1.38 -12.94 -6.50
N GLU A 17 -0.22 -12.61 -7.03
CA GLU A 17 1.07 -12.79 -6.36
C GLU A 17 1.13 -12.01 -5.06
N ARG A 18 1.73 -12.61 -4.04
CA ARG A 18 1.87 -11.98 -2.72
C ARG A 18 2.85 -10.82 -2.72
N GLN A 19 3.89 -10.91 -3.52
CA GLN A 19 4.88 -9.85 -3.69
C GLN A 19 4.82 -9.34 -5.12
N ARG A 20 4.66 -8.04 -5.26
CA ARG A 20 4.53 -7.40 -6.57
C ARG A 20 5.33 -6.13 -6.62
N LEU A 21 6.02 -5.92 -7.71
CA LEU A 21 6.81 -4.72 -7.98
C LEU A 21 6.32 -4.04 -9.25
N MET A 22 5.95 -2.77 -9.14
CA MET A 22 5.67 -1.88 -10.26
C MET A 22 6.86 -0.94 -10.48
N ILE A 23 7.70 -1.28 -11.43
CA ILE A 23 8.78 -0.41 -11.89
C ILE A 23 8.30 0.41 -13.08
N ALA A 24 8.49 1.71 -13.00
CA ALA A 24 8.20 2.58 -14.14
C ALA A 24 8.77 3.99 -13.94
N ALA A 25 8.84 4.77 -15.02
CA ALA A 25 9.23 6.16 -14.98
C ALA A 25 8.34 7.01 -14.07
N ASN A 26 8.81 8.20 -13.72
CA ASN A 26 8.02 9.13 -12.92
C ASN A 26 6.73 9.56 -13.65
N ARG A 27 5.69 9.93 -12.87
CA ARG A 27 4.40 10.47 -13.34
C ARG A 27 3.53 9.52 -14.16
N ILE A 28 3.75 8.23 -14.11
CA ILE A 28 2.87 7.23 -14.78
C ILE A 28 1.80 6.63 -13.86
N GLY A 29 1.61 7.17 -12.68
CA GLY A 29 0.54 6.75 -11.74
C GLY A 29 0.87 5.56 -10.85
N LYS A 30 2.15 5.27 -10.58
CA LYS A 30 2.56 4.20 -9.63
C LYS A 30 1.93 4.39 -8.24
N THR A 31 2.15 5.55 -7.64
CA THR A 31 1.59 5.90 -6.33
C THR A 31 0.06 5.86 -6.34
N GLN A 32 -0.57 6.32 -7.42
CA GLN A 32 -2.02 6.23 -7.57
C GLN A 32 -2.51 4.78 -7.63
N ALA A 33 -1.78 3.89 -8.29
CA ALA A 33 -2.12 2.47 -8.33
C ALA A 33 -2.00 1.84 -6.93
N GLY A 34 -0.92 2.12 -6.20
CA GLY A 34 -0.75 1.67 -4.81
C GLY A 34 -1.85 2.20 -3.88
N ALA A 35 -2.18 3.49 -3.97
CA ALA A 35 -3.24 4.11 -3.18
C ALA A 35 -4.63 3.53 -3.50
N TYR A 36 -4.93 3.32 -4.79
CA TYR A 36 -6.20 2.72 -5.22
C TYR A 36 -6.37 1.30 -4.68
N GLU A 37 -5.36 0.45 -4.85
CA GLU A 37 -5.40 -0.93 -4.37
C GLU A 37 -5.48 -1.00 -2.85
N THR A 38 -4.66 -0.21 -2.14
CA THR A 38 -4.72 -0.09 -0.69
C THR A 38 -6.13 0.31 -0.23
N THR A 39 -6.76 1.27 -0.89
CA THR A 39 -8.14 1.68 -0.58
C THR A 39 -9.14 0.56 -0.80
N ALA A 40 -9.02 -0.19 -1.92
CA ALA A 40 -9.91 -1.31 -2.21
C ALA A 40 -9.83 -2.39 -1.11
N HIS A 41 -8.62 -2.71 -0.64
CA HIS A 41 -8.42 -3.69 0.43
C HIS A 41 -8.89 -3.20 1.79
N LEU A 42 -8.64 -1.93 2.14
CA LEU A 42 -9.08 -1.34 3.40
C LEU A 42 -10.60 -1.24 3.51
N THR A 43 -11.27 -0.94 2.41
CA THR A 43 -12.73 -0.77 2.38
C THR A 43 -13.49 -2.05 2.07
N GLY A 44 -12.84 -3.07 1.49
CA GLY A 44 -13.51 -4.25 0.94
C GLY A 44 -14.33 -3.96 -0.33
N GLN A 45 -14.24 -2.73 -0.86
CA GLN A 45 -15.00 -2.30 -2.04
C GLN A 45 -14.18 -2.53 -3.31
N TYR A 46 -14.47 -3.63 -3.99
CA TYR A 46 -13.79 -4.01 -5.23
C TYR A 46 -14.70 -3.76 -6.44
N PRO A 47 -14.19 -3.15 -7.53
CA PRO A 47 -14.96 -3.01 -8.74
C PRO A 47 -15.26 -4.38 -9.39
N HIS A 48 -16.29 -4.44 -10.24
CA HIS A 48 -16.74 -5.68 -10.87
C HIS A 48 -15.66 -6.38 -11.72
N TRP A 49 -14.73 -5.63 -12.28
CA TRP A 49 -13.62 -6.16 -13.10
C TRP A 49 -12.42 -6.65 -12.27
N TRP A 50 -12.43 -6.49 -10.93
CA TRP A 50 -11.34 -6.91 -10.06
C TRP A 50 -11.22 -8.43 -10.01
N LYS A 51 -10.07 -8.97 -10.41
CA LYS A 51 -9.75 -10.41 -10.40
C LYS A 51 -8.62 -10.76 -9.44
N GLY A 52 -7.92 -9.77 -8.91
CA GLY A 52 -6.84 -9.97 -7.95
C GLY A 52 -7.33 -10.43 -6.58
N ARG A 53 -6.43 -10.47 -5.63
CA ARG A 53 -6.73 -10.85 -4.25
C ARG A 53 -7.81 -9.94 -3.66
N ARG A 54 -8.69 -10.53 -2.84
CA ARG A 54 -9.73 -9.81 -2.08
C ARG A 54 -9.59 -10.14 -0.60
N TYR A 55 -9.88 -9.16 0.23
CA TYR A 55 -10.05 -9.34 1.66
C TYR A 55 -11.52 -9.09 1.98
N GLU A 56 -12.16 -10.07 2.59
CA GLU A 56 -13.59 -10.01 2.93
C GLU A 56 -13.81 -9.56 4.38
N GLU A 57 -12.74 -9.57 5.17
CA GLU A 57 -12.68 -9.15 6.56
C GLU A 57 -11.82 -7.89 6.70
N PRO A 58 -11.99 -7.12 7.77
CA PRO A 58 -11.15 -5.96 8.06
C PRO A 58 -9.67 -6.30 8.06
N VAL A 59 -8.87 -5.40 7.51
CA VAL A 59 -7.43 -5.61 7.34
C VAL A 59 -6.60 -4.65 8.17
N SER A 60 -5.44 -5.13 8.62
CA SER A 60 -4.37 -4.28 9.15
C SER A 60 -3.31 -4.09 8.06
N TRP A 61 -3.04 -2.84 7.72
CA TRP A 61 -2.23 -2.44 6.57
C TRP A 61 -1.19 -1.39 6.92
N TRP A 62 -0.06 -1.39 6.23
CA TRP A 62 0.88 -0.29 6.26
C TRP A 62 1.06 0.31 4.87
N ALA A 63 1.23 1.63 4.81
CA ALA A 63 1.75 2.32 3.65
C ALA A 63 2.97 3.14 4.06
N ALA A 64 4.08 3.00 3.36
CA ALA A 64 5.34 3.61 3.73
C ALA A 64 6.04 4.26 2.53
N GLY A 65 6.74 5.36 2.80
CA GLY A 65 7.58 6.06 1.84
C GLY A 65 8.94 6.41 2.44
N ASP A 66 9.77 7.10 1.69
CA ASP A 66 11.17 7.38 2.05
C ASP A 66 11.30 8.14 3.38
N THR A 67 10.70 9.30 3.49
CA THR A 67 10.75 10.13 4.70
C THR A 67 9.35 10.43 5.23
N SER A 68 9.28 10.83 6.51
CA SER A 68 8.01 11.26 7.12
C SER A 68 7.35 12.42 6.36
N LYS A 69 8.14 13.30 5.76
CA LYS A 69 7.65 14.39 4.92
C LYS A 69 7.08 13.87 3.59
N THR A 70 7.81 13.01 2.89
CA THR A 70 7.34 12.43 1.62
C THR A 70 6.14 11.52 1.82
N ALA A 71 6.11 10.74 2.89
CA ALA A 71 4.93 9.93 3.23
C ALA A 71 3.68 10.82 3.45
N ARG A 72 3.81 11.97 4.13
CA ARG A 72 2.72 12.95 4.28
C ARG A 72 2.35 13.61 2.95
N ASP A 73 3.32 14.12 2.22
CA ASP A 73 3.09 14.98 1.05
C ASP A 73 2.65 14.18 -0.19
N ILE A 74 2.88 12.86 -0.20
CA ILE A 74 2.56 11.97 -1.31
C ILE A 74 1.51 10.93 -0.90
N ILE A 75 1.86 9.98 -0.03
CA ILE A 75 0.99 8.85 0.31
C ILE A 75 -0.28 9.33 1.03
N GLN A 76 -0.11 10.13 2.08
CA GLN A 76 -1.23 10.68 2.85
C GLN A 76 -2.12 11.55 1.96
N LEU A 77 -1.52 12.39 1.10
CA LEU A 77 -2.26 13.27 0.19
C LEU A 77 -3.08 12.45 -0.84
N GLU A 78 -2.52 11.42 -1.44
CA GLU A 78 -3.26 10.56 -2.38
C GLU A 78 -4.40 9.80 -1.67
N LEU A 79 -4.18 9.30 -0.46
CA LEU A 79 -5.17 8.54 0.29
C LEU A 79 -6.27 9.41 0.88
N LEU A 80 -5.92 10.51 1.53
CA LEU A 80 -6.86 11.34 2.31
C LEU A 80 -7.30 12.61 1.59
N GLY A 81 -6.51 13.12 0.65
CA GLY A 81 -6.58 14.50 0.19
C GLY A 81 -5.86 15.46 1.16
N PRO A 82 -5.88 16.77 0.88
CA PRO A 82 -5.26 17.77 1.75
C PRO A 82 -6.00 17.87 3.09
N MET A 83 -5.29 18.28 4.15
CA MET A 83 -5.82 18.30 5.53
C MET A 83 -7.05 19.19 5.72
N ASN A 84 -7.21 20.23 4.90
CA ASN A 84 -8.40 21.08 4.89
C ASN A 84 -9.58 20.49 4.07
N ALA A 85 -9.35 19.36 3.38
CA ALA A 85 -10.35 18.69 2.56
C ALA A 85 -10.18 17.15 2.62
N ILE A 86 -10.05 16.61 3.85
CA ILE A 86 -9.94 15.16 4.09
C ILE A 86 -11.15 14.42 3.53
N GLY A 87 -10.88 13.33 2.82
CA GLY A 87 -11.88 12.51 2.14
C GLY A 87 -12.07 12.86 0.66
N THR A 88 -11.19 13.70 0.11
CA THR A 88 -11.12 14.00 -1.33
C THR A 88 -10.07 13.18 -2.06
N GLY A 89 -9.27 12.40 -1.33
CA GLY A 89 -8.33 11.41 -1.87
C GLY A 89 -9.04 10.11 -2.29
N PHE A 90 -8.28 9.02 -2.35
CA PHE A 90 -8.85 7.70 -2.66
C PHE A 90 -9.77 7.16 -1.55
N LEU A 91 -9.54 7.53 -0.29
CA LEU A 91 -10.42 7.22 0.84
C LEU A 91 -11.51 8.30 0.97
N PRO A 92 -12.76 8.03 0.57
CA PRO A 92 -13.84 9.00 0.71
C PRO A 92 -14.17 9.30 2.18
N ARG A 93 -14.63 10.51 2.48
CA ARG A 93 -14.89 10.95 3.86
C ARG A 93 -15.81 10.00 4.64
N HIS A 94 -16.80 9.41 4.01
CA HIS A 94 -17.79 8.56 4.67
C HIS A 94 -17.23 7.20 5.14
N VAL A 95 -16.10 6.74 4.58
CA VAL A 95 -15.44 5.50 5.03
C VAL A 95 -14.38 5.76 6.11
N ILE A 96 -13.93 7.01 6.28
CA ILE A 96 -12.96 7.36 7.32
C ILE A 96 -13.68 7.49 8.66
N GLU A 97 -13.44 6.57 9.59
CA GLU A 97 -14.00 6.63 10.94
C GLU A 97 -13.30 7.70 11.78
N HIS A 98 -12.00 7.55 11.96
CA HIS A 98 -11.13 8.52 12.59
C HIS A 98 -9.66 8.34 12.18
N PHE A 99 -8.79 9.22 12.64
CA PHE A 99 -7.33 9.11 12.45
C PHE A 99 -6.59 9.74 13.63
N SER A 100 -5.38 9.23 13.89
CA SER A 100 -4.44 9.81 14.84
C SER A 100 -3.42 10.71 14.14
N ARG A 101 -2.93 11.72 14.87
CA ARG A 101 -1.88 12.60 14.37
C ARG A 101 -0.50 12.00 14.66
N LYS A 102 0.43 12.19 13.72
CA LYS A 102 1.81 11.76 13.90
C LYS A 102 2.59 12.79 14.74
N PRO A 103 3.11 12.41 15.91
CA PRO A 103 3.89 13.33 16.74
C PRO A 103 5.10 13.90 15.99
N GLY A 104 5.35 15.19 16.14
CA GLY A 104 6.51 15.86 15.55
C GLY A 104 6.45 16.12 14.05
N VAL A 105 5.36 15.74 13.38
CA VAL A 105 5.15 15.98 11.94
C VAL A 105 3.91 16.86 11.75
N PRO A 106 4.06 18.16 11.44
CA PRO A 106 2.92 19.03 11.20
C PRO A 106 2.01 18.45 10.11
N ASP A 107 0.71 18.41 10.37
CA ASP A 107 -0.30 17.81 9.50
C ASP A 107 -0.11 16.33 9.14
N GLY A 108 0.85 15.66 9.78
CA GLY A 108 1.08 14.23 9.62
C GLY A 108 0.02 13.39 10.31
N VAL A 109 -0.42 12.36 9.62
CA VAL A 109 -1.30 11.30 10.15
C VAL A 109 -0.46 10.06 10.42
N GLU A 110 -0.71 9.37 11.53
CA GLU A 110 -0.02 8.15 11.90
C GLU A 110 -0.84 6.91 11.58
N THR A 111 -2.08 6.88 12.03
CA THR A 111 -2.99 5.75 11.82
C THR A 111 -4.36 6.26 11.38
N ILE A 112 -4.99 5.53 10.48
CA ILE A 112 -6.33 5.80 9.98
C ILE A 112 -7.16 4.56 10.21
N TRP A 113 -8.37 4.73 10.74
CA TRP A 113 -9.38 3.67 10.91
C TRP A 113 -10.47 3.85 9.87
N ILE A 114 -10.72 2.78 9.10
CA ILE A 114 -11.53 2.81 7.89
C ILE A 114 -12.65 1.77 8.00
N LYS A 115 -13.88 2.18 7.69
CA LYS A 115 -15.02 1.27 7.60
C LYS A 115 -14.81 0.29 6.46
N HIS A 116 -14.79 -1.00 6.79
CA HIS A 116 -14.80 -2.09 5.82
C HIS A 116 -16.24 -2.47 5.49
N VAL A 117 -16.51 -2.82 4.23
CA VAL A 117 -17.86 -3.27 3.84
C VAL A 117 -18.13 -4.60 4.49
N GLU A 118 -19.10 -4.61 5.36
CA GLU A 118 -19.47 -5.76 6.16
C GLU A 118 -20.20 -6.82 5.35
N LYS A 119 -19.83 -8.08 5.48
CA LYS A 119 -20.63 -9.22 5.03
C LYS A 119 -21.37 -9.92 6.17
N GLN A 120 -21.12 -9.64 7.43
CA GLN A 120 -21.75 -10.31 8.58
C GLN A 120 -22.00 -9.41 9.79
N HIS A 121 -23.31 -9.34 10.14
CA HIS A 121 -23.87 -9.07 11.48
C HIS A 121 -23.28 -8.01 12.42
N GLY A 122 -23.71 -6.74 12.27
CA GLY A 122 -24.03 -5.88 13.41
C GLY A 122 -22.92 -5.21 14.19
N ALA A 123 -21.63 -5.51 13.95
CA ALA A 123 -20.50 -4.79 14.53
C ALA A 123 -19.77 -3.97 13.45
N PRO A 124 -19.28 -2.76 13.75
CA PRO A 124 -18.49 -2.01 12.79
C PRO A 124 -17.19 -2.73 12.49
N CYS A 125 -17.07 -3.24 11.27
CA CYS A 125 -15.84 -3.82 10.76
C CYS A 125 -14.87 -2.71 10.39
N ILE A 126 -13.77 -2.56 11.13
CA ILE A 126 -12.81 -1.48 10.98
C ILE A 126 -11.44 -2.00 10.55
N SER A 127 -11.01 -1.60 9.37
CA SER A 127 -9.64 -1.77 8.90
C SER A 127 -8.74 -0.68 9.48
N GLU A 128 -7.47 -1.01 9.65
CA GLU A 128 -6.45 -0.10 10.18
C GLU A 128 -5.35 0.12 9.14
N LEU A 129 -5.01 1.38 8.87
CA LEU A 129 -3.89 1.77 8.04
C LEU A 129 -2.88 2.59 8.85
N GLY A 130 -1.67 2.06 9.04
CA GLY A 130 -0.54 2.79 9.59
C GLY A 130 0.28 3.46 8.50
N LEU A 131 0.54 4.77 8.61
CA LEU A 131 1.45 5.50 7.73
C LEU A 131 2.85 5.51 8.34
N LYS A 132 3.81 4.99 7.59
CA LYS A 132 5.21 4.85 8.02
C LYS A 132 6.18 5.51 7.06
N SER A 133 7.44 5.57 7.46
CA SER A 133 8.52 6.09 6.62
C SER A 133 9.83 5.39 6.96
N TYR A 134 10.70 5.26 5.98
CA TYR A 134 11.97 4.52 6.13
C TYR A 134 12.93 5.22 7.09
N ASP A 135 12.83 6.55 7.25
CA ASP A 135 13.61 7.32 8.24
C ASP A 135 13.30 6.93 9.70
N GLN A 136 12.17 6.24 9.95
CA GLN A 136 11.84 5.66 11.26
C GLN A 136 12.61 4.37 11.57
N ARG A 137 13.42 3.90 10.63
CA ARG A 137 14.23 2.69 10.70
C ARG A 137 13.41 1.40 10.84
N ARG A 138 14.12 0.26 10.74
CA ARG A 138 13.56 -1.10 10.78
C ARG A 138 12.70 -1.35 12.02
N GLU A 139 13.08 -0.83 13.17
CA GLU A 139 12.38 -1.07 14.44
C GLU A 139 10.91 -0.64 14.38
N SER A 140 10.59 0.40 13.62
CA SER A 140 9.21 0.85 13.43
C SER A 140 8.35 -0.13 12.63
N PHE A 141 8.97 -1.02 11.87
CA PHE A 141 8.30 -2.07 11.06
C PHE A 141 8.21 -3.42 11.79
N GLN A 142 8.74 -3.50 13.02
CA GLN A 142 8.59 -4.68 13.86
C GLN A 142 7.20 -4.74 14.49
N GLY A 143 6.78 -5.93 14.92
CA GLY A 143 5.53 -6.12 15.66
C GLY A 143 4.58 -7.12 15.01
N THR A 144 3.32 -6.75 14.86
CA THR A 144 2.24 -7.65 14.45
C THR A 144 2.24 -7.99 12.96
N LYS A 145 1.63 -9.13 12.61
CA LYS A 145 1.32 -9.54 11.23
C LYS A 145 0.49 -8.46 10.52
N LYS A 146 0.68 -8.32 9.22
CA LYS A 146 -0.06 -7.40 8.37
C LYS A 146 -0.70 -8.13 7.18
N HIS A 147 -1.96 -7.80 6.92
CA HIS A 147 -2.66 -8.29 5.75
C HIS A 147 -2.10 -7.70 4.46
N GLY A 148 -1.49 -6.52 4.54
CA GLY A 148 -0.73 -5.97 3.43
C GLY A 148 0.15 -4.81 3.82
N ILE A 149 1.14 -4.57 2.97
CA ILE A 149 2.08 -3.46 3.07
C ILE A 149 2.30 -2.89 1.68
N TRP A 150 2.18 -1.58 1.57
CA TRP A 150 2.53 -0.83 0.38
C TRP A 150 3.77 0.03 0.66
N LEU A 151 4.84 -0.22 -0.09
CA LEU A 151 6.09 0.52 -0.07
C LEU A 151 6.18 1.40 -1.32
N ASP A 152 6.01 2.71 -1.15
CA ASP A 152 6.19 3.70 -2.21
C ASP A 152 7.60 4.28 -2.13
N GLU A 153 8.34 4.21 -3.19
CA GLU A 153 9.79 4.32 -3.32
C GLU A 153 10.54 3.06 -2.86
N GLU A 154 11.78 2.91 -3.35
CA GLU A 154 12.62 1.74 -3.08
C GLU A 154 13.02 1.69 -1.59
N PRO A 155 12.60 0.67 -0.85
CA PRO A 155 12.92 0.57 0.57
C PRO A 155 14.36 0.13 0.81
N PRO A 156 14.98 0.50 1.95
CA PRO A 156 16.17 -0.17 2.46
C PRO A 156 15.96 -1.68 2.59
N GLU A 157 17.01 -2.47 2.36
CA GLU A 157 16.93 -3.94 2.35
C GLU A 157 16.41 -4.51 3.69
N ASP A 158 16.86 -3.99 4.80
CA ASP A 158 16.45 -4.42 6.14
C ASP A 158 14.96 -4.15 6.43
N ILE A 159 14.42 -3.04 5.92
CA ILE A 159 12.99 -2.74 6.00
C ILE A 159 12.20 -3.67 5.08
N HIS A 160 12.68 -3.93 3.85
CA HIS A 160 12.03 -4.87 2.94
C HIS A 160 11.93 -6.27 3.57
N VAL A 161 13.04 -6.78 4.11
CA VAL A 161 13.07 -8.08 4.80
C VAL A 161 12.10 -8.12 5.98
N GLU A 162 12.04 -7.04 6.79
CA GLU A 162 11.08 -6.98 7.89
C GLU A 162 9.63 -7.01 7.37
N CYS A 163 9.32 -6.28 6.31
CA CYS A 163 7.98 -6.30 5.70
C CYS A 163 7.59 -7.69 5.16
N LEU A 164 8.55 -8.44 4.61
CA LEU A 164 8.34 -9.84 4.22
C LEU A 164 7.95 -10.71 5.41
N LEU A 165 8.62 -10.54 6.55
CA LEU A 165 8.31 -11.27 7.79
C LEU A 165 6.91 -10.91 8.30
N ARG A 166 6.49 -9.64 8.22
CA ARG A 166 5.15 -9.20 8.67
C ARG A 166 4.02 -9.72 7.78
N THR A 167 4.29 -9.99 6.51
CA THR A 167 3.33 -10.53 5.55
C THR A 167 3.48 -12.04 5.30
N ALA A 168 4.40 -12.72 6.00
CA ALA A 168 4.61 -14.14 5.86
C ALA A 168 3.38 -14.95 6.32
N ALA A 169 3.11 -16.06 5.63
CA ALA A 169 2.08 -17.00 6.05
C ALA A 169 2.51 -17.74 7.32
N THR A 170 1.53 -18.09 8.15
CA THR A 170 1.67 -18.93 9.34
C THR A 170 0.47 -19.87 9.41
N ASP A 171 0.44 -20.81 10.38
CA ASP A 171 -0.64 -21.79 10.50
C ASP A 171 -2.03 -21.15 10.63
N ASP A 172 -2.10 -19.98 11.27
CA ASP A 172 -3.33 -19.21 11.53
C ASP A 172 -3.50 -17.99 10.62
N PHE A 173 -2.62 -17.80 9.64
CA PHE A 173 -2.62 -16.64 8.75
C PHE A 173 -2.15 -17.00 7.34
N GLN A 174 -3.01 -16.83 6.35
CA GLN A 174 -2.73 -17.15 4.94
C GLN A 174 -1.63 -16.30 4.31
N GLY A 175 -1.06 -15.35 5.06
CA GLY A 175 -0.09 -14.39 4.59
C GLY A 175 -0.71 -13.17 3.93
N GLY A 176 0.03 -12.07 3.94
CA GLY A 176 -0.37 -10.78 3.41
C GLY A 176 0.12 -10.54 1.98
N THR A 177 -0.14 -9.33 1.50
CA THR A 177 0.33 -8.80 0.22
C THR A 177 1.41 -7.76 0.47
N LEU A 178 2.53 -7.83 -0.27
CA LEU A 178 3.57 -6.81 -0.28
C LEU A 178 3.63 -6.17 -1.67
N MET A 179 3.32 -4.88 -1.72
CA MET A 179 3.29 -4.08 -2.94
C MET A 179 4.43 -3.07 -2.92
N LEU A 180 5.22 -3.02 -3.99
CA LEU A 180 6.29 -2.04 -4.17
C LEU A 180 6.01 -1.21 -5.43
N THR A 181 6.10 0.10 -5.31
CA THR A 181 5.84 1.03 -6.40
C THR A 181 6.94 2.09 -6.44
N PHE A 182 7.96 1.92 -7.30
CA PHE A 182 9.06 2.88 -7.35
C PHE A 182 9.71 3.03 -8.73
N THR A 183 10.52 4.04 -8.87
CA THR A 183 11.43 4.23 -10.00
C THR A 183 12.81 3.77 -9.56
N PRO A 184 13.49 2.85 -10.26
CA PRO A 184 14.78 2.32 -9.84
C PRO A 184 15.90 3.35 -10.08
N LEU A 185 15.94 4.36 -9.22
CA LEU A 185 16.91 5.46 -9.33
C LEU A 185 18.35 5.00 -9.04
N GLN A 186 18.51 3.91 -8.29
CA GLN A 186 19.79 3.30 -7.98
C GLN A 186 20.20 2.21 -9.00
N GLY A 187 19.42 2.04 -10.06
CA GLY A 187 19.65 1.03 -11.07
C GLY A 187 19.18 -0.36 -10.67
N MET A 188 19.96 -1.38 -11.05
CA MET A 188 19.61 -2.80 -10.81
C MET A 188 20.09 -3.24 -9.43
N THR A 189 19.41 -2.81 -8.41
CA THR A 189 19.69 -3.23 -7.03
C THR A 189 19.36 -4.72 -6.81
N PRO A 190 19.88 -5.39 -5.77
CA PRO A 190 19.51 -6.76 -5.43
C PRO A 190 17.99 -6.92 -5.28
N LEU A 191 17.29 -5.93 -4.74
CA LEU A 191 15.84 -5.92 -4.63
C LEU A 191 15.18 -5.98 -6.02
N VAL A 192 15.57 -5.10 -6.94
CA VAL A 192 15.06 -5.12 -8.32
C VAL A 192 15.33 -6.45 -8.99
N LEU A 193 16.55 -6.96 -8.88
CA LEU A 193 16.96 -8.24 -9.47
C LEU A 193 16.14 -9.43 -8.95
N SER A 194 15.73 -9.40 -7.67
CA SER A 194 14.93 -10.48 -7.08
C SER A 194 13.54 -10.67 -7.72
N PHE A 195 13.01 -9.63 -8.37
CA PHE A 195 11.74 -9.69 -9.09
C PHE A 195 11.88 -10.03 -10.58
N LEU A 196 13.09 -10.13 -11.09
CA LEU A 196 13.31 -10.40 -12.51
C LEU A 196 13.58 -11.90 -12.75
N PRO A 197 12.93 -12.54 -13.75
CA PRO A 197 13.22 -13.91 -14.13
C PRO A 197 14.71 -14.05 -14.50
N GLY A 198 15.43 -14.90 -13.75
CA GLY A 198 16.88 -15.09 -13.97
C GLY A 198 17.75 -13.87 -13.67
N GLY A 199 17.21 -12.84 -12.97
CA GLY A 199 17.95 -11.62 -12.65
C GLY A 199 18.26 -10.72 -13.87
N GLN A 200 17.54 -10.91 -14.98
CA GLN A 200 17.75 -10.15 -16.21
C GLN A 200 16.48 -9.39 -16.63
N MET A 201 16.68 -8.18 -17.15
CA MET A 201 15.57 -7.42 -17.75
C MET A 201 14.99 -8.19 -18.95
N PRO A 202 13.65 -8.21 -19.11
CA PRO A 202 13.06 -8.73 -20.33
C PRO A 202 13.67 -8.00 -21.54
N THR A 203 14.26 -8.73 -22.46
CA THR A 203 14.66 -8.17 -23.76
C THR A 203 13.38 -7.78 -24.49
N HIS A 204 13.26 -6.52 -24.86
CA HIS A 204 12.14 -6.04 -25.67
C HIS A 204 12.08 -6.85 -26.97
N GLY A 205 11.03 -7.67 -27.10
CA GLY A 205 10.59 -8.19 -28.37
C GLY A 205 9.61 -7.20 -29.02
#